data_7f0973cdd0e5e0236acd0406b7661832
#
_entry.id   7f0973cdd0e5e0236acd0406b7661832
#
_cell.length_a   1.000
_cell.length_b   1.000
_cell.length_c   1.000
_cell.angle_alpha   90.00
_cell.angle_beta   90.00
_cell.angle_gamma   90.00
#
_symmetry.space_group_name_H-M   'P 1'
#
loop_
_entity.id
_entity.type
_entity.pdbx_description
1 polymer ?
#
loop_
_entity_poly.entity_id
_entity_poly.type
_entity_poly.pdbx_seq_one_letter_code
_entity_poly.pdbx_strand_id
1 'polypeptide(L)'
;DDEYCDELISKFEIESNKETYDQGPMSFTQVNLNQNKWQGDIERLTSVFSNSLEQYKRDCIISEQMWPKRYAFEEIRLKKYLPNDKDRFDPHVDSLNIESAKRFLVFFIYLQDNDRGETNFPQLGLASPCKKGSLLMFPPLWPWLHQGMKPINKPKYMIGSYLHYTLDN
;
A
#
# COMPACT_ATOMS: atom_id res chain seq x y z
N ASP A 1 1.27 9.70 -12.56
CA ASP A 1 2.17 9.75 -13.73
C ASP A 1 3.56 9.22 -13.36
N ASP A 2 4.37 8.88 -14.35
CA ASP A 2 5.67 8.21 -14.18
C ASP A 2 6.71 9.14 -13.54
N GLU A 3 6.69 10.41 -13.90
CA GLU A 3 7.61 11.42 -13.37
C GLU A 3 7.43 11.57 -11.86
N TYR A 4 6.19 11.64 -11.41
CA TYR A 4 5.92 11.74 -9.98
C TYR A 4 6.35 10.47 -9.20
N CYS A 5 6.25 9.29 -9.79
CA CYS A 5 6.80 8.09 -9.17
C CYS A 5 8.32 8.19 -8.97
N ASP A 6 9.04 8.72 -9.96
CA ASP A 6 10.49 8.91 -9.88
C ASP A 6 10.87 10.01 -8.85
N GLU A 7 10.10 11.08 -8.75
CA GLU A 7 10.25 12.11 -7.71
C GLU A 7 10.10 11.50 -6.31
N LEU A 8 9.07 10.70 -6.07
CA LEU A 8 8.84 10.04 -4.78
C LEU A 8 9.97 9.10 -4.40
N ILE A 9 10.50 8.33 -5.35
CA ILE A 9 11.67 7.46 -5.12
C ILE A 9 12.88 8.31 -4.76
N SER A 10 13.15 9.37 -5.53
CA SER A 10 14.30 10.26 -5.30
C SER A 10 14.24 10.92 -3.92
N LYS A 11 13.07 11.40 -3.52
CA LYS A 11 12.83 11.95 -2.17
C LYS A 11 13.05 10.89 -1.09
N PHE A 12 12.57 9.67 -1.30
CA PHE A 12 12.78 8.57 -0.36
C PHE A 12 14.28 8.28 -0.18
N GLU A 13 15.07 8.26 -1.27
CA GLU A 13 16.49 7.90 -1.18
C GLU A 13 17.30 8.89 -0.34
N ILE A 14 16.97 10.17 -0.40
CA ILE A 14 17.66 11.23 0.38
C ILE A 14 17.06 11.46 1.78
N GLU A 15 15.89 10.85 2.08
CA GLU A 15 15.26 10.99 3.40
C GLU A 15 16.13 10.34 4.48
N SER A 16 16.36 11.08 5.57
CA SER A 16 17.17 10.62 6.70
C SER A 16 16.36 9.85 7.76
N ASN A 17 15.06 10.10 7.84
CA ASN A 17 14.19 9.51 8.85
C ASN A 17 13.50 8.24 8.31
N LYS A 18 14.29 7.19 8.07
CA LYS A 18 13.81 5.88 7.61
C LYS A 18 13.75 4.89 8.77
N GLU A 19 12.71 4.10 8.78
CA GLU A 19 12.54 2.95 9.70
C GLU A 19 12.84 1.65 8.95
N THR A 20 13.66 0.79 9.53
CA THR A 20 13.93 -0.54 8.98
C THR A 20 13.25 -1.59 9.84
N TYR A 21 12.48 -2.44 9.19
CA TYR A 21 11.84 -3.62 9.78
C TYR A 21 12.61 -4.87 9.34
N ASP A 22 12.97 -5.71 10.29
CA ASP A 22 13.58 -7.03 10.07
C ASP A 22 13.04 -7.97 11.15
N GLN A 23 11.80 -8.41 10.97
CA GLN A 23 11.05 -9.17 11.97
C GLN A 23 10.51 -10.48 11.36
N GLY A 24 11.39 -11.43 11.07
CA GLY A 24 11.00 -12.74 10.59
C GLY A 24 10.11 -12.75 9.34
N PRO A 25 8.77 -12.60 9.47
CA PRO A 25 7.85 -12.67 8.34
C PRO A 25 7.88 -11.44 7.43
N MET A 26 8.50 -10.33 7.87
CA MET A 26 8.59 -9.09 7.07
C MET A 26 9.95 -8.43 7.23
N SER A 27 10.50 -7.96 6.11
CA SER A 27 11.70 -7.14 6.06
C SER A 27 11.57 -6.09 4.96
N PHE A 28 11.78 -4.83 5.29
CA PHE A 28 11.74 -3.68 4.40
C PHE A 28 12.21 -2.41 5.12
N THR A 29 12.49 -1.36 4.37
CA THR A 29 12.70 -0.01 4.91
C THR A 29 11.52 0.87 4.52
N GLN A 30 11.06 1.74 5.43
CA GLN A 30 9.94 2.65 5.14
C GLN A 30 10.17 4.08 5.63
N VAL A 31 9.39 4.99 5.07
CA VAL A 31 9.17 6.35 5.53
C VAL A 31 7.68 6.55 5.77
N ASN A 32 7.31 7.07 6.93
CA ASN A 32 5.97 7.57 7.20
C ASN A 32 5.85 9.00 6.65
N LEU A 33 5.09 9.18 5.58
CA LEU A 33 4.97 10.47 4.92
C LEU A 33 4.24 11.53 5.76
N ASN A 34 3.41 11.10 6.73
CA ASN A 34 2.69 12.00 7.64
C ASN A 34 3.60 12.67 8.67
N GLN A 35 4.87 12.33 8.68
CA GLN A 35 5.89 12.95 9.49
C GLN A 35 6.70 13.95 8.65
N ASN A 36 6.53 15.28 8.90
CA ASN A 36 7.36 16.37 8.40
C ASN A 36 7.15 16.81 6.93
N LYS A 37 8.15 16.63 6.07
CA LYS A 37 8.34 17.36 4.79
C LYS A 37 7.49 16.84 3.61
N TRP A 38 6.56 15.95 3.82
CA TRP A 38 5.82 15.28 2.76
C TRP A 38 4.38 15.78 2.60
N GLN A 39 4.03 16.93 3.19
CA GLN A 39 2.64 17.42 3.21
C GLN A 39 2.03 17.54 1.79
N GLY A 40 2.73 18.12 0.83
CA GLY A 40 2.26 18.23 -0.54
C GLY A 40 2.06 16.88 -1.24
N ASP A 41 2.92 15.90 -0.92
CA ASP A 41 2.78 14.54 -1.44
C ASP A 41 1.59 13.82 -0.81
N ILE A 42 1.35 14.02 0.49
CA ILE A 42 0.17 13.47 1.19
C ILE A 42 -1.11 13.98 0.54
N GLU A 43 -1.21 15.28 0.29
CA GLU A 43 -2.39 15.88 -0.35
C GLU A 43 -2.61 15.33 -1.76
N ARG A 44 -1.54 15.23 -2.57
CA ARG A 44 -1.59 14.68 -3.93
C ARG A 44 -1.98 13.19 -3.91
N LEU A 45 -1.38 12.37 -3.05
CA LEU A 45 -1.67 10.95 -2.93
C LEU A 45 -3.09 10.70 -2.40
N THR A 46 -3.54 11.47 -1.42
CA THR A 46 -4.92 11.39 -0.91
C THR A 46 -5.93 11.72 -2.01
N SER A 47 -5.64 12.72 -2.86
CA SER A 47 -6.47 13.04 -4.02
C SER A 47 -6.50 11.88 -5.03
N VAL A 48 -5.35 11.26 -5.32
CA VAL A 48 -5.28 10.07 -6.20
C VAL A 48 -6.13 8.93 -5.63
N PHE A 49 -5.99 8.61 -4.35
CA PHE A 49 -6.78 7.57 -3.70
C PHE A 49 -8.28 7.88 -3.74
N SER A 50 -8.67 9.11 -3.38
CA SER A 50 -10.08 9.53 -3.37
C SER A 50 -10.71 9.45 -4.76
N ASN A 51 -10.02 9.90 -5.80
CA ASN A 51 -10.51 9.83 -7.17
C ASN A 51 -10.66 8.37 -7.65
N SER A 52 -9.77 7.49 -7.20
CA SER A 52 -9.79 6.07 -7.58
C SER A 52 -10.89 5.28 -6.85
N LEU A 53 -11.36 5.76 -5.69
CA LEU A 53 -12.45 5.12 -4.96
C LEU A 53 -13.75 5.02 -5.75
N GLU A 54 -14.10 6.07 -6.48
CA GLU A 54 -15.34 6.07 -7.27
C GLU A 54 -15.28 5.06 -8.42
N GLN A 55 -14.10 4.90 -9.03
CA GLN A 55 -13.91 3.85 -10.03
C GLN A 55 -13.97 2.46 -9.40
N TYR A 56 -13.28 2.26 -8.27
CA TYR A 56 -13.31 1.00 -7.53
C TYR A 56 -14.75 0.57 -7.14
N LYS A 57 -15.54 1.50 -6.64
CA LYS A 57 -16.95 1.23 -6.30
C LYS A 57 -17.75 0.78 -7.52
N ARG A 58 -17.56 1.43 -8.67
CA ARG A 58 -18.22 1.03 -9.93
C ARG A 58 -17.79 -0.36 -10.38
N ASP A 59 -16.48 -0.62 -10.41
CA ASP A 59 -15.92 -1.89 -10.89
C ASP A 59 -16.33 -3.08 -10.01
N CYS A 60 -16.44 -2.85 -8.70
CA CYS A 60 -16.84 -3.86 -7.71
C CYS A 60 -18.35 -3.87 -7.45
N ILE A 61 -19.16 -3.07 -8.15
CA ILE A 61 -20.63 -2.97 -8.01
C ILE A 61 -21.04 -2.67 -6.55
N ILE A 62 -20.30 -1.78 -5.90
CA ILE A 62 -20.54 -1.37 -4.50
C ILE A 62 -21.56 -0.24 -4.48
N SER A 63 -22.75 -0.50 -3.90
CA SER A 63 -23.77 0.53 -3.72
C SER A 63 -23.46 1.41 -2.50
N GLU A 64 -24.10 2.59 -2.42
CA GLU A 64 -23.96 3.50 -1.28
C GLU A 64 -24.33 2.85 0.06
N GLN A 65 -25.30 1.91 0.07
CA GLN A 65 -25.70 1.17 1.26
C GLN A 65 -24.62 0.22 1.79
N MET A 66 -23.69 -0.20 0.91
CA MET A 66 -22.58 -1.09 1.25
C MET A 66 -21.33 -0.31 1.67
N TRP A 67 -21.31 1.02 1.52
CA TRP A 67 -20.18 1.86 1.83
C TRP A 67 -20.36 2.61 3.14
N PRO A 68 -19.34 2.70 4.00
CA PRO A 68 -19.47 3.42 5.27
C PRO A 68 -19.73 4.91 5.04
N LYS A 69 -20.63 5.49 5.83
CA LYS A 69 -20.93 6.93 5.75
C LYS A 69 -19.75 7.80 6.21
N ARG A 70 -18.93 7.28 7.11
CA ARG A 70 -17.76 7.98 7.66
C ARG A 70 -16.54 7.07 7.64
N TYR A 71 -15.46 7.59 7.13
CA TYR A 71 -14.17 6.90 7.07
C TYR A 71 -13.04 7.93 7.00
N ALA A 72 -11.84 7.48 7.27
CA ALA A 72 -10.64 8.27 7.13
C ALA A 72 -9.51 7.44 6.49
N PHE A 73 -8.54 8.13 5.91
CA PHE A 73 -7.27 7.52 5.51
C PHE A 73 -6.38 7.33 6.73
N GLU A 74 -5.69 6.21 6.79
CA GLU A 74 -4.55 6.05 7.68
C GLU A 74 -3.32 6.76 7.10
N GLU A 75 -2.26 6.82 7.91
CA GLU A 75 -0.97 7.37 7.48
C GLU A 75 -0.47 6.68 6.21
N ILE A 76 0.10 7.49 5.33
CA ILE A 76 0.68 7.01 4.07
C ILE A 76 2.13 6.64 4.32
N ARG A 77 2.53 5.44 3.93
CA ARG A 77 3.89 4.93 4.07
C ARG A 77 4.47 4.57 2.72
N LEU A 78 5.69 5.04 2.46
CA LEU A 78 6.48 4.61 1.33
C LEU A 78 7.46 3.54 1.79
N LYS A 79 7.43 2.38 1.16
CA LYS A 79 8.24 1.21 1.50
C LYS A 79 9.21 0.86 0.37
N LYS A 80 10.43 0.48 0.76
CA LYS A 80 11.47 -0.06 -0.13
C LYS A 80 11.79 -1.49 0.28
N TYR A 81 11.81 -2.38 -0.70
CA TYR A 81 12.29 -3.76 -0.57
C TYR A 81 13.53 -3.92 -1.45
N LEU A 82 14.63 -4.39 -0.90
CA LEU A 82 15.86 -4.64 -1.64
C LEU A 82 15.81 -6.02 -2.35
N PRO A 83 16.52 -6.18 -3.47
CA PRO A 83 16.67 -7.47 -4.14
C PRO A 83 17.70 -8.35 -3.38
N ASN A 84 17.34 -8.71 -2.17
CA ASN A 84 18.15 -9.56 -1.27
C ASN A 84 17.31 -10.77 -0.82
N ASP A 85 17.88 -11.66 -0.01
CA ASP A 85 17.17 -12.84 0.46
C ASP A 85 16.21 -12.58 1.62
N LYS A 86 16.20 -11.37 2.18
CA LYS A 86 15.41 -11.00 3.34
C LYS A 86 14.14 -10.25 3.00
N ASP A 87 14.24 -9.21 2.15
CA ASP A 87 13.18 -8.22 1.97
C ASP A 87 11.98 -8.81 1.26
N ARG A 88 10.92 -9.00 2.03
CA ARG A 88 9.63 -9.55 1.63
C ARG A 88 8.57 -9.24 2.66
N PHE A 89 7.36 -9.61 2.38
CA PHE A 89 6.31 -9.70 3.38
C PHE A 89 5.59 -11.05 3.17
N ASP A 90 5.76 -11.95 4.14
CA ASP A 90 5.18 -13.29 4.09
C ASP A 90 3.64 -13.24 4.08
N PRO A 91 2.94 -14.34 3.75
CA PRO A 91 1.48 -14.36 3.68
C PRO A 91 0.82 -13.85 4.95
N HIS A 92 -0.03 -12.84 4.83
CA HIS A 92 -0.73 -12.21 5.95
C HIS A 92 -2.06 -11.57 5.50
N VAL A 93 -2.83 -11.13 6.48
CA VAL A 93 -3.94 -10.18 6.31
C VAL A 93 -3.64 -8.95 7.16
N ASP A 94 -4.14 -7.78 6.76
CA ASP A 94 -3.87 -6.53 7.47
C ASP A 94 -4.83 -6.26 8.63
N SER A 95 -5.91 -7.05 8.72
CA SER A 95 -6.94 -6.92 9.76
C SER A 95 -6.94 -8.18 10.63
N LEU A 96 -6.17 -8.15 11.73
CA LEU A 96 -5.91 -9.31 12.60
C LEU A 96 -6.32 -9.13 14.07
N ASN A 97 -6.53 -7.89 14.51
CA ASN A 97 -6.83 -7.56 15.90
C ASN A 97 -7.80 -6.38 15.98
N ILE A 98 -8.22 -6.00 17.17
CA ILE A 98 -9.19 -4.92 17.39
C ILE A 98 -8.72 -3.60 16.75
N GLU A 99 -7.45 -3.27 16.85
CA GLU A 99 -6.91 -2.01 16.31
C GLU A 99 -6.97 -1.97 14.78
N SER A 100 -6.64 -3.09 14.13
CA SER A 100 -6.65 -3.21 12.67
C SER A 100 -8.01 -3.60 12.10
N ALA A 101 -8.95 -4.11 12.93
CA ALA A 101 -10.30 -4.51 12.49
C ALA A 101 -11.14 -3.36 11.92
N LYS A 102 -10.79 -2.11 12.24
CA LYS A 102 -11.43 -0.93 11.65
C LYS A 102 -11.09 -0.69 10.18
N ARG A 103 -10.02 -1.31 9.66
CA ARG A 103 -9.61 -1.21 8.25
C ARG A 103 -10.58 -1.97 7.36
N PHE A 104 -10.98 -1.37 6.25
CA PHE A 104 -11.88 -2.04 5.30
C PHE A 104 -11.39 -2.00 3.85
N LEU A 105 -10.39 -1.16 3.53
CA LEU A 105 -9.80 -1.11 2.20
C LEU A 105 -8.30 -0.79 2.28
N VAL A 106 -7.52 -1.48 1.47
CA VAL A 106 -6.08 -1.30 1.28
C VAL A 106 -5.84 -0.53 -0.02
N PHE A 107 -4.81 0.32 -0.03
CA PHE A 107 -4.29 1.00 -1.22
C PHE A 107 -2.80 0.72 -1.36
N PHE A 108 -2.37 0.19 -2.49
CA PHE A 108 -0.96 0.07 -2.85
C PHE A 108 -0.70 0.72 -4.20
N ILE A 109 0.27 1.64 -4.27
CA ILE A 109 0.79 2.17 -5.54
C ILE A 109 2.21 1.67 -5.71
N TYR A 110 2.51 1.03 -6.84
CA TYR A 110 3.86 0.65 -7.23
C TYR A 110 4.54 1.84 -7.92
N LEU A 111 5.75 2.19 -7.48
CA LEU A 111 6.45 3.38 -7.99
C LEU A 111 7.41 3.08 -9.14
N GLN A 112 7.69 1.79 -9.42
CA GLN A 112 8.46 1.38 -10.58
C GLN A 112 8.10 -0.04 -11.00
N ASP A 113 8.40 -0.38 -12.25
CA ASP A 113 8.28 -1.75 -12.74
C ASP A 113 9.25 -2.68 -12.00
N ASN A 114 8.79 -3.88 -11.71
CA ASN A 114 9.64 -4.94 -11.19
C ASN A 114 9.18 -6.30 -11.74
N ASP A 115 10.10 -7.14 -12.20
CA ASP A 115 9.78 -8.44 -12.79
C ASP A 115 9.26 -9.46 -11.76
N ARG A 116 9.66 -9.26 -10.51
CA ARG A 116 9.15 -9.93 -9.32
C ARG A 116 8.76 -8.84 -8.33
N GLY A 117 8.22 -9.13 -7.20
CA GLY A 117 7.80 -8.12 -6.24
C GLY A 117 6.31 -7.79 -6.34
N GLU A 118 5.57 -8.60 -7.08
CA GLU A 118 4.11 -8.58 -7.13
C GLU A 118 3.49 -8.75 -5.75
N THR A 119 2.27 -8.27 -5.58
CA THR A 119 1.39 -8.68 -4.48
C THR A 119 0.64 -9.92 -4.93
N ASN A 120 0.94 -11.05 -4.30
CA ASN A 120 0.36 -12.34 -4.61
C ASN A 120 -0.76 -12.66 -3.62
N PHE A 121 -1.86 -13.22 -4.11
CA PHE A 121 -3.02 -13.70 -3.35
C PHE A 121 -3.13 -15.22 -3.52
N PRO A 122 -2.39 -16.01 -2.71
CA PRO A 122 -2.22 -17.45 -2.97
C PRO A 122 -3.53 -18.23 -2.89
N GLN A 123 -4.47 -17.84 -2.03
CA GLN A 123 -5.78 -18.52 -1.94
C GLN A 123 -6.69 -18.23 -3.13
N LEU A 124 -6.49 -17.14 -3.84
CA LEU A 124 -7.27 -16.75 -5.00
C LEU A 124 -6.61 -17.13 -6.33
N GLY A 125 -5.35 -17.58 -6.30
CA GLY A 125 -4.57 -17.84 -7.50
C GLY A 125 -4.30 -16.58 -8.33
N LEU A 126 -4.26 -15.40 -7.69
CA LEU A 126 -4.10 -14.11 -8.35
C LEU A 126 -2.79 -13.45 -7.93
N ALA A 127 -2.25 -12.64 -8.82
CA ALA A 127 -1.13 -11.76 -8.52
C ALA A 127 -1.32 -10.40 -9.20
N SER A 128 -1.03 -9.32 -8.46
CA SER A 128 -1.00 -7.96 -9.02
C SER A 128 0.41 -7.64 -9.48
N PRO A 129 0.68 -7.47 -10.78
CA PRO A 129 2.00 -7.14 -11.29
C PRO A 129 2.53 -5.84 -10.69
N CYS A 130 3.82 -5.81 -10.40
CA CYS A 130 4.49 -4.60 -9.91
C CYS A 130 4.79 -3.67 -11.09
N LYS A 131 3.78 -2.91 -11.53
CA LYS A 131 3.86 -1.94 -12.63
C LYS A 131 3.86 -0.51 -12.13
N LYS A 132 4.79 0.30 -12.64
CA LYS A 132 4.93 1.72 -12.28
C LYS A 132 3.61 2.48 -12.46
N GLY A 133 3.22 3.22 -11.44
CA GLY A 133 1.99 4.01 -11.43
C GLY A 133 0.70 3.21 -11.25
N SER A 134 0.74 1.87 -11.20
CA SER A 134 -0.47 1.09 -10.95
C SER A 134 -0.91 1.14 -9.49
N LEU A 135 -2.22 1.23 -9.30
CA LEU A 135 -2.88 1.22 -8.00
C LEU A 135 -3.66 -0.09 -7.82
N LEU A 136 -3.37 -0.78 -6.74
CA LEU A 136 -4.07 -1.98 -6.29
C LEU A 136 -4.92 -1.63 -5.07
N MET A 137 -6.20 -2.02 -5.10
CA MET A 137 -7.13 -1.88 -3.97
C MET A 137 -7.81 -3.20 -3.67
N PHE A 138 -7.91 -3.56 -2.39
CA PHE A 138 -8.59 -4.78 -1.94
C PHE A 138 -8.95 -4.70 -0.45
N PRO A 139 -9.95 -5.49 0.01
CA PRO A 139 -10.26 -5.57 1.44
C PRO A 139 -9.15 -6.26 2.25
N PRO A 140 -8.84 -5.81 3.49
CA PRO A 140 -7.72 -6.33 4.29
C PRO A 140 -8.01 -7.62 5.06
N LEU A 141 -9.11 -8.31 4.75
CA LEU A 141 -9.64 -9.45 5.52
C LEU A 141 -9.15 -10.81 4.98
N TRP A 142 -9.38 -11.87 5.74
CA TRP A 142 -8.93 -13.23 5.48
C TRP A 142 -9.22 -13.83 4.09
N PRO A 143 -10.28 -13.47 3.34
CA PRO A 143 -10.41 -13.92 1.96
C PRO A 143 -9.32 -13.38 1.04
N TRP A 144 -8.68 -12.28 1.45
CA TRP A 144 -7.62 -11.58 0.72
C TRP A 144 -6.24 -11.77 1.39
N LEU A 145 -5.98 -13.02 1.86
CA LEU A 145 -4.63 -13.39 2.28
C LEU A 145 -3.65 -13.04 1.17
N HIS A 146 -2.65 -12.23 1.47
CA HIS A 146 -1.71 -11.74 0.47
C HIS A 146 -0.28 -11.73 0.98
N GLN A 147 0.66 -11.69 0.05
CA GLN A 147 2.08 -11.59 0.33
C GLN A 147 2.76 -10.61 -0.63
N GLY A 148 3.73 -9.87 -0.11
CA GLY A 148 4.63 -9.04 -0.92
C GLY A 148 5.82 -9.87 -1.36
N MET A 149 5.84 -10.29 -2.62
CA MET A 149 6.96 -11.07 -3.17
C MET A 149 8.24 -10.25 -3.17
N LYS A 150 9.35 -10.90 -2.88
CA LYS A 150 10.66 -10.26 -2.91
C LYS A 150 11.06 -9.88 -4.33
N PRO A 151 11.59 -8.66 -4.55
CA PRO A 151 12.16 -8.30 -5.83
C PRO A 151 13.46 -9.07 -6.10
N ILE A 152 13.85 -9.24 -7.38
CA ILE A 152 15.04 -10.00 -7.73
C ILE A 152 16.15 -9.09 -8.27
N ASN A 153 15.87 -8.28 -9.28
CA ASN A 153 16.91 -7.57 -10.03
C ASN A 153 17.16 -6.13 -9.56
N LYS A 154 16.16 -5.49 -9.00
CA LYS A 154 16.20 -4.09 -8.55
C LYS A 154 15.27 -3.88 -7.36
N PRO A 155 15.48 -2.83 -6.56
CA PRO A 155 14.59 -2.52 -5.45
C PRO A 155 13.14 -2.34 -5.91
N LYS A 156 12.19 -2.72 -5.05
CA LYS A 156 10.77 -2.42 -5.21
C LYS A 156 10.42 -1.24 -4.31
N TYR A 157 9.72 -0.25 -4.86
CA TYR A 157 9.16 0.85 -4.09
C TYR A 157 7.65 0.85 -4.23
N MET A 158 6.98 1.02 -3.11
CA MET A 158 5.53 1.08 -3.09
C MET A 158 5.02 2.03 -2.00
N ILE A 159 3.89 2.66 -2.29
CA ILE A 159 3.13 3.42 -1.30
C ILE A 159 1.99 2.55 -0.80
N GLY A 160 1.72 2.63 0.50
CA GLY A 160 0.60 1.95 1.13
C GLY A 160 -0.15 2.84 2.08
N SER A 161 -1.47 2.69 2.11
CA SER A 161 -2.38 3.27 3.08
C SER A 161 -3.65 2.43 3.19
N TYR A 162 -4.52 2.81 4.13
CA TYR A 162 -5.79 2.12 4.37
C TYR A 162 -6.92 3.13 4.51
N LEU A 163 -8.14 2.71 4.17
CA LEU A 163 -9.36 3.32 4.70
C LEU A 163 -9.82 2.56 5.94
N HIS A 164 -10.24 3.32 6.94
CA HIS A 164 -10.79 2.77 8.17
C HIS A 164 -12.09 3.45 8.58
N TYR A 165 -12.93 2.70 9.29
CA TYR A 165 -14.13 3.26 9.93
C TYR A 165 -13.74 4.27 11.00
N THR A 166 -14.53 5.34 11.11
CA THR A 166 -14.43 6.31 12.21
C THR A 166 -15.65 6.19 13.13
N LEU A 167 -15.46 6.50 14.42
CA LEU A 167 -16.55 6.53 15.37
C LEU A 167 -17.49 7.71 15.04
N ASP A 168 -18.78 7.51 15.26
CA ASP A 168 -19.74 8.62 15.32
C ASP A 168 -19.51 9.37 16.64
N ASN A 169 -19.14 10.64 16.56
CA ASN A 169 -19.13 11.55 17.70
C ASN A 169 -20.51 12.15 17.89
#